data_71a535c856a0af7b1c6c3b6813c39dcd
#
_entry.id   71a535c856a0af7b1c6c3b6813c39dcd
#
_cell.length_a   1.000
_cell.length_b   1.000
_cell.length_c   1.000
_cell.angle_alpha   90.00
_cell.angle_beta   90.00
_cell.angle_gamma   90.00
#
_symmetry.space_group_name_H-M   'P 1'
#
loop_
_entity.id
_entity.type
_entity.pdbx_description
1 polymer ?
#
loop_
_entity_poly.entity_id
_entity_poly.type
_entity_poly.pdbx_seq_one_letter_code
_entity_poly.pdbx_strand_id
1 'polypeptide(L)'
;MSLPMNSSPKRNDRPIIGILAQEVTDPKPNKTSHILATHVKFLETGGARVVPIKIHQSVEEYTRLFNSINGVYFPGGRVNCTSSAYARSAKIFYDLAIEANKKGDYFPVWGTCLGLNMVSILTCGEDFFSGTNTFGVLLPLTFTDDAKDSRMFSRFPDEIIKDLTNEPLSQHNHQLSLPLSSFNSNEKLKKFYKVLNTNTDGEVEFVSTVEAYDYPIYAVQWHPEKNAFEWSKPAVAHCPSAVRTTFHMAEFFVGEARKNFHRFESEEEERKALIYNYSPVYTAPVCRIEQIYFFG
;
A
#
# COMPACT_ATOMS: atom_id res chain seq x y z
N MET A 1 15.43 6.07 -46.49
CA MET A 1 15.90 6.01 -45.09
C MET A 1 14.66 5.90 -44.21
N SER A 2 14.36 4.71 -43.70
CA SER A 2 13.30 4.51 -42.72
C SER A 2 13.81 4.94 -41.35
N LEU A 3 13.13 5.90 -40.71
CA LEU A 3 13.39 6.29 -39.34
C LEU A 3 13.21 5.05 -38.43
N PRO A 4 14.10 4.83 -37.46
CA PRO A 4 13.89 3.76 -36.50
C PRO A 4 12.57 4.04 -35.72
N MET A 5 11.63 3.12 -35.81
CA MET A 5 10.46 3.14 -34.92
C MET A 5 10.99 3.01 -33.51
N ASN A 6 10.91 4.09 -32.72
CA ASN A 6 11.07 4.04 -31.28
C ASN A 6 9.99 3.09 -30.74
N SER A 7 10.36 1.85 -30.45
CA SER A 7 9.47 0.93 -29.74
C SER A 7 9.23 1.54 -28.36
N SER A 8 7.99 1.95 -28.09
CA SER A 8 7.58 2.33 -26.74
C SER A 8 8.02 1.22 -25.76
N PRO A 9 8.53 1.56 -24.58
CA PRO A 9 8.93 0.54 -23.63
C PRO A 9 7.78 -0.44 -23.39
N LYS A 10 8.10 -1.73 -23.40
CA LYS A 10 7.10 -2.79 -23.19
C LYS A 10 6.37 -2.55 -21.87
N ARG A 11 5.03 -2.52 -21.91
CA ARG A 11 4.17 -2.23 -20.76
C ARG A 11 3.09 -3.29 -20.64
N ASN A 12 2.81 -3.71 -19.40
CA ASN A 12 1.66 -4.55 -19.11
C ASN A 12 0.41 -3.68 -18.98
N ASP A 13 -0.50 -3.76 -19.92
CA ASP A 13 -1.75 -2.98 -19.92
C ASP A 13 -2.88 -3.64 -19.11
N ARG A 14 -2.65 -4.82 -18.55
CA ARG A 14 -3.63 -5.59 -17.77
C ARG A 14 -3.07 -6.02 -16.40
N PRO A 15 -2.48 -5.11 -15.59
CA PRO A 15 -1.84 -5.50 -14.35
C PRO A 15 -2.85 -6.06 -13.34
N ILE A 16 -2.38 -7.03 -12.57
CA ILE A 16 -3.10 -7.63 -11.44
C ILE A 16 -2.27 -7.42 -10.18
N ILE A 17 -2.87 -6.84 -9.16
CA ILE A 17 -2.21 -6.58 -7.87
C ILE A 17 -2.88 -7.44 -6.80
N GLY A 18 -2.06 -8.13 -6.00
CA GLY A 18 -2.51 -8.87 -4.85
C GLY A 18 -2.68 -7.96 -3.63
N ILE A 19 -3.82 -8.04 -2.95
CA ILE A 19 -4.02 -7.39 -1.65
C ILE A 19 -3.98 -8.46 -0.57
N LEU A 20 -3.10 -8.28 0.42
CA LEU A 20 -2.97 -9.21 1.54
C LEU A 20 -4.14 -9.04 2.51
N ALA A 21 -4.87 -10.12 2.76
CA ALA A 21 -5.95 -10.13 3.75
C ALA A 21 -5.39 -10.13 5.18
N GLN A 22 -6.22 -9.66 6.11
CA GLN A 22 -5.94 -9.67 7.55
C GLN A 22 -6.93 -10.58 8.28
N GLU A 23 -6.54 -11.06 9.45
CA GLU A 23 -7.42 -11.82 10.33
C GLU A 23 -8.66 -11.00 10.72
N VAL A 24 -9.79 -11.66 10.81
CA VAL A 24 -11.00 -11.08 11.41
C VAL A 24 -10.81 -11.08 12.92
N THR A 25 -10.84 -9.90 13.54
CA THR A 25 -10.68 -9.74 14.99
C THR A 25 -11.97 -10.04 15.77
N ASP A 26 -13.14 -9.75 15.15
CA ASP A 26 -14.43 -10.09 15.72
C ASP A 26 -14.92 -11.42 15.09
N PRO A 27 -15.18 -12.47 15.90
CA PRO A 27 -15.58 -13.75 15.38
C PRO A 27 -16.82 -13.65 14.48
N LYS A 28 -16.68 -14.07 13.24
CA LYS A 28 -17.79 -14.22 12.28
C LYS A 28 -17.87 -15.68 11.86
N PRO A 29 -19.06 -16.29 11.86
CA PRO A 29 -19.19 -17.69 11.42
C PRO A 29 -18.57 -17.89 10.03
N ASN A 30 -17.67 -18.86 9.90
CA ASN A 30 -17.02 -19.24 8.65
C ASN A 30 -16.21 -18.10 7.95
N LYS A 31 -15.77 -17.08 8.69
CA LYS A 31 -14.91 -16.01 8.15
C LYS A 31 -13.63 -15.91 8.96
N THR A 32 -12.50 -16.07 8.29
CA THR A 32 -11.17 -16.07 8.92
C THR A 32 -10.38 -14.80 8.60
N SER A 33 -10.66 -14.19 7.46
CA SER A 33 -9.92 -13.01 7.00
C SER A 33 -10.78 -12.02 6.22
N HIS A 34 -10.27 -10.82 6.04
CA HIS A 34 -10.97 -9.74 5.37
C HIS A 34 -10.04 -8.80 4.60
N ILE A 35 -10.61 -8.08 3.64
CA ILE A 35 -10.01 -6.95 2.92
C ILE A 35 -11.05 -5.83 2.85
N LEU A 36 -10.66 -4.59 3.17
CA LEU A 36 -11.54 -3.44 2.98
C LEU A 36 -11.69 -3.17 1.48
N ALA A 37 -12.94 -2.97 1.04
CA ALA A 37 -13.24 -2.68 -0.37
C ALA A 37 -12.58 -1.38 -0.85
N THR A 38 -12.28 -0.45 0.04
CA THR A 38 -11.56 0.79 -0.23
C THR A 38 -10.20 0.55 -0.88
N HIS A 39 -9.44 -0.46 -0.42
CA HIS A 39 -8.15 -0.81 -1.03
C HIS A 39 -8.33 -1.39 -2.44
N VAL A 40 -9.37 -2.18 -2.67
CA VAL A 40 -9.72 -2.72 -3.99
C VAL A 40 -10.06 -1.58 -4.95
N LYS A 41 -10.97 -0.69 -4.54
CA LYS A 41 -11.38 0.48 -5.33
C LYS A 41 -10.20 1.40 -5.65
N PHE A 42 -9.30 1.62 -4.69
CA PHE A 42 -8.07 2.39 -4.89
C PHE A 42 -7.23 1.85 -6.03
N LEU A 43 -6.95 0.56 -6.06
CA LEU A 43 -6.15 -0.08 -7.11
C LEU A 43 -6.88 -0.12 -8.46
N GLU A 44 -8.19 -0.39 -8.46
CA GLU A 44 -9.02 -0.38 -9.67
C GLU A 44 -9.10 1.02 -10.29
N THR A 45 -9.09 2.07 -9.47
CA THR A 45 -9.02 3.47 -9.93
C THR A 45 -7.77 3.75 -10.77
N GLY A 46 -6.63 3.15 -10.43
CA GLY A 46 -5.39 3.24 -11.24
C GLY A 46 -5.38 2.34 -12.48
N GLY A 47 -6.43 1.55 -12.68
CA GLY A 47 -6.56 0.63 -13.83
C GLY A 47 -5.93 -0.74 -13.61
N ALA A 48 -5.85 -1.22 -12.38
CA ALA A 48 -5.48 -2.60 -12.06
C ALA A 48 -6.71 -3.49 -11.86
N ARG A 49 -6.49 -4.80 -11.93
CA ARG A 49 -7.40 -5.80 -11.39
C ARG A 49 -6.81 -6.32 -10.07
N VAL A 50 -7.63 -6.88 -9.21
CA VAL A 50 -7.25 -7.26 -7.86
C VAL A 50 -7.46 -8.74 -7.60
N VAL A 51 -6.49 -9.35 -6.92
CA VAL A 51 -6.58 -10.71 -6.38
C VAL A 51 -6.44 -10.66 -4.85
N PRO A 52 -7.35 -11.27 -4.08
CA PRO A 52 -7.18 -11.39 -2.64
C PRO A 52 -6.10 -12.41 -2.32
N ILE A 53 -5.10 -12.02 -1.55
CA ILE A 53 -4.11 -12.93 -0.98
C ILE A 53 -4.65 -13.37 0.38
N LYS A 54 -5.21 -14.57 0.44
CA LYS A 54 -5.75 -15.12 1.69
C LYS A 54 -4.61 -15.50 2.63
N ILE A 55 -4.81 -15.33 3.92
CA ILE A 55 -3.88 -15.82 4.95
C ILE A 55 -3.99 -17.33 5.12
N HIS A 56 -3.02 -17.93 5.82
CA HIS A 56 -2.95 -19.37 6.11
C HIS A 56 -2.79 -20.28 4.88
N GLN A 57 -2.19 -19.77 3.79
CA GLN A 57 -1.82 -20.57 2.64
C GLN A 57 -0.41 -21.16 2.83
N SER A 58 -0.07 -22.19 2.06
CA SER A 58 1.28 -22.74 2.03
C SER A 58 2.27 -21.79 1.33
N VAL A 59 3.56 -21.96 1.57
CA VAL A 59 4.62 -21.19 0.90
C VAL A 59 4.58 -21.41 -0.61
N GLU A 60 4.28 -22.64 -1.04
CA GLU A 60 4.15 -23.01 -2.46
C GLU A 60 2.99 -22.26 -3.11
N GLU A 61 1.83 -22.17 -2.44
CA GLU A 61 0.69 -21.40 -2.94
C GLU A 61 0.98 -19.92 -3.02
N TYR A 62 1.63 -19.33 -2.02
CA TYR A 62 2.06 -17.94 -2.07
C TYR A 62 3.08 -17.69 -3.18
N THR A 63 4.03 -18.61 -3.39
CA THR A 63 5.02 -18.50 -4.47
C THR A 63 4.35 -18.59 -5.85
N ARG A 64 3.40 -19.50 -6.03
CA ARG A 64 2.62 -19.62 -7.27
C ARG A 64 1.84 -18.33 -7.55
N LEU A 65 1.17 -17.81 -6.52
CA LEU A 65 0.42 -16.55 -6.65
C LEU A 65 1.33 -15.36 -6.95
N PHE A 66 2.48 -15.26 -6.25
CA PHE A 66 3.50 -14.22 -6.52
C PHE A 66 3.91 -14.21 -7.99
N ASN A 67 4.18 -15.36 -8.58
CA ASN A 67 4.56 -15.50 -9.99
C ASN A 67 3.41 -15.22 -10.98
N SER A 68 2.19 -15.02 -10.49
CA SER A 68 1.00 -14.77 -11.29
C SER A 68 0.51 -13.33 -11.26
N ILE A 69 0.97 -12.52 -10.28
CA ILE A 69 0.54 -11.14 -10.06
C ILE A 69 1.68 -10.13 -10.32
N ASN A 70 1.35 -8.87 -10.46
CA ASN A 70 2.27 -7.82 -10.92
C ASN A 70 2.70 -6.85 -9.82
N GLY A 71 2.33 -7.10 -8.59
CA GLY A 71 2.67 -6.32 -7.41
C GLY A 71 1.84 -6.75 -6.22
N VAL A 72 2.27 -6.34 -5.03
CA VAL A 72 1.58 -6.65 -3.78
C VAL A 72 1.30 -5.40 -2.96
N TYR A 73 0.12 -5.37 -2.35
CA TYR A 73 -0.35 -4.30 -1.48
C TYR A 73 -0.55 -4.84 -0.06
N PHE A 74 0.16 -4.25 0.91
CA PHE A 74 0.01 -4.50 2.33
C PHE A 74 -0.90 -3.43 2.96
N PRO A 75 -2.16 -3.75 3.26
CA PRO A 75 -3.12 -2.77 3.74
C PRO A 75 -2.89 -2.34 5.18
N GLY A 76 -3.54 -1.23 5.56
CA GLY A 76 -3.67 -0.83 6.94
C GLY A 76 -4.52 -1.78 7.77
N GLY A 77 -4.35 -1.79 9.09
CA GLY A 77 -5.09 -2.65 10.00
C GLY A 77 -4.58 -2.59 11.44
N ARG A 78 -4.97 -3.59 12.23
CA ARG A 78 -4.66 -3.65 13.68
C ARG A 78 -4.10 -4.98 14.14
N VAL A 79 -3.57 -5.79 13.25
CA VAL A 79 -2.96 -7.07 13.62
C VAL A 79 -1.51 -6.87 14.05
N ASN A 80 -0.97 -7.83 14.77
CA ASN A 80 0.42 -7.78 15.24
C ASN A 80 1.40 -7.97 14.07
N CYS A 81 2.37 -7.05 13.93
CA CYS A 81 3.33 -7.05 12.83
C CYS A 81 4.41 -8.15 12.90
N THR A 82 4.47 -8.93 13.99
CA THR A 82 5.49 -9.98 14.15
C THR A 82 4.92 -11.37 14.25
N SER A 83 3.71 -11.54 14.79
CA SER A 83 3.12 -12.84 15.11
C SER A 83 1.83 -13.20 14.37
N SER A 84 1.17 -12.24 13.71
CA SER A 84 -0.07 -12.49 12.97
C SER A 84 0.15 -13.35 11.72
N ALA A 85 -0.92 -13.93 11.20
CA ALA A 85 -0.89 -14.60 9.90
C ALA A 85 -0.62 -13.60 8.77
N TYR A 86 -1.14 -12.38 8.88
CA TYR A 86 -0.80 -11.27 8.00
C TYR A 86 0.72 -11.05 7.97
N ALA A 87 1.37 -10.92 9.14
CA ALA A 87 2.82 -10.67 9.20
C ALA A 87 3.64 -11.80 8.58
N ARG A 88 3.27 -13.05 8.84
CA ARG A 88 3.94 -14.22 8.23
C ARG A 88 3.81 -14.23 6.71
N SER A 89 2.61 -13.95 6.20
CA SER A 89 2.35 -13.90 4.76
C SER A 89 3.05 -12.70 4.10
N ALA A 90 3.02 -11.52 4.75
CA ALA A 90 3.72 -10.33 4.27
C ALA A 90 5.23 -10.58 4.14
N LYS A 91 5.84 -11.28 5.12
CA LYS A 91 7.25 -11.64 5.05
C LYS A 91 7.58 -12.48 3.82
N ILE A 92 6.76 -13.47 3.48
CA ILE A 92 6.98 -14.32 2.31
C ILE A 92 6.95 -13.47 1.03
N PHE A 93 5.93 -12.64 0.84
CA PHE A 93 5.83 -11.77 -0.34
C PHE A 93 6.93 -10.73 -0.41
N TYR A 94 7.33 -10.16 0.73
CA TYR A 94 8.44 -9.21 0.81
C TYR A 94 9.77 -9.86 0.39
N ASP A 95 10.09 -11.03 0.95
CA ASP A 95 11.32 -11.76 0.64
C ASP A 95 11.36 -12.16 -0.85
N LEU A 96 10.24 -12.67 -1.40
CA LEU A 96 10.12 -12.98 -2.82
C LEU A 96 10.30 -11.74 -3.70
N ALA A 97 9.73 -10.59 -3.31
CA ALA A 97 9.89 -9.34 -4.04
C ALA A 97 11.34 -8.85 -4.04
N ILE A 98 12.04 -8.92 -2.89
CA ILE A 98 13.46 -8.59 -2.81
C ILE A 98 14.29 -9.47 -3.75
N GLU A 99 14.06 -10.78 -3.73
CA GLU A 99 14.79 -11.73 -4.57
C GLU A 99 14.49 -11.54 -6.07
N ALA A 100 13.24 -11.29 -6.43
CA ALA A 100 12.85 -11.01 -7.82
C ALA A 100 13.55 -9.75 -8.33
N ASN A 101 13.46 -8.65 -7.57
CA ASN A 101 14.08 -7.38 -7.96
C ASN A 101 15.61 -7.46 -8.06
N LYS A 102 16.29 -8.20 -7.18
CA LYS A 102 17.74 -8.47 -7.30
C LYS A 102 18.11 -9.17 -8.61
N LYS A 103 17.20 -9.97 -9.15
CA LYS A 103 17.39 -10.69 -10.42
C LYS A 103 16.94 -9.89 -11.64
N GLY A 104 16.48 -8.65 -11.45
CA GLY A 104 15.96 -7.80 -12.53
C GLY A 104 14.50 -8.09 -12.90
N ASP A 105 13.81 -8.94 -12.15
CA ASP A 105 12.38 -9.16 -12.27
C ASP A 105 11.65 -8.11 -11.41
N TYR A 106 11.22 -7.04 -12.09
CA TYR A 106 10.66 -5.86 -11.42
C TYR A 106 9.33 -6.16 -10.75
N PHE A 107 9.29 -6.17 -9.42
CA PHE A 107 8.08 -6.47 -8.65
C PHE A 107 7.83 -5.42 -7.57
N PRO A 108 6.81 -4.56 -7.71
CA PRO A 108 6.54 -3.48 -6.76
C PRO A 108 5.77 -3.96 -5.51
N VAL A 109 6.08 -3.30 -4.39
CA VAL A 109 5.43 -3.50 -3.09
C VAL A 109 4.91 -2.15 -2.59
N TRP A 110 3.67 -2.14 -2.09
CA TRP A 110 3.06 -0.97 -1.45
C TRP A 110 2.60 -1.30 -0.05
N GLY A 111 2.88 -0.41 0.91
CA GLY A 111 2.37 -0.49 2.27
C GLY A 111 1.56 0.74 2.67
N THR A 112 0.38 0.54 3.27
CA THR A 112 -0.42 1.63 3.83
C THR A 112 -0.59 1.43 5.34
N CYS A 113 -0.30 2.45 6.15
CA CYS A 113 -0.46 2.46 7.60
C CYS A 113 0.27 1.27 8.26
N LEU A 114 -0.43 0.23 8.70
CA LEU A 114 0.20 -1.02 9.16
C LEU A 114 1.17 -1.60 8.13
N GLY A 115 0.91 -1.40 6.84
CA GLY A 115 1.79 -1.81 5.76
C GLY A 115 3.14 -1.10 5.77
N LEU A 116 3.21 0.19 6.16
CA LEU A 116 4.46 0.90 6.38
C LEU A 116 5.22 0.29 7.57
N ASN A 117 4.52 0.01 8.67
CA ASN A 117 5.11 -0.65 9.82
C ASN A 117 5.69 -2.00 9.40
N MET A 118 4.94 -2.76 8.62
CA MET A 118 5.34 -4.09 8.15
C MET A 118 6.62 -4.05 7.32
N VAL A 119 6.68 -3.22 6.27
CA VAL A 119 7.89 -3.15 5.42
C VAL A 119 9.10 -2.61 6.19
N SER A 120 8.90 -1.70 7.15
CA SER A 120 9.97 -1.18 8.00
C SER A 120 10.56 -2.28 8.89
N ILE A 121 9.71 -3.04 9.59
CA ILE A 121 10.13 -4.17 10.44
C ILE A 121 10.83 -5.25 9.59
N LEU A 122 10.30 -5.59 8.42
CA LEU A 122 10.90 -6.58 7.53
C LEU A 122 12.27 -6.15 7.01
N THR A 123 12.50 -4.84 6.87
CA THR A 123 13.79 -4.29 6.43
C THR A 123 14.84 -4.29 7.54
N CYS A 124 14.48 -3.82 8.74
CA CYS A 124 15.47 -3.65 9.82
C CYS A 124 15.53 -4.83 10.80
N GLY A 125 14.44 -5.62 10.89
CA GLY A 125 14.33 -6.77 11.80
C GLY A 125 13.88 -6.41 13.22
N GLU A 126 13.52 -5.14 13.47
CA GLU A 126 13.19 -4.63 14.79
C GLU A 126 11.98 -3.69 14.74
N ASP A 127 11.27 -3.58 15.85
CA ASP A 127 10.12 -2.68 16.03
C ASP A 127 10.61 -1.38 16.73
N PHE A 128 10.57 -0.27 16.00
CA PHE A 128 10.96 1.07 16.47
C PHE A 128 9.78 2.03 16.57
N PHE A 129 8.56 1.52 16.56
CA PHE A 129 7.36 2.35 16.59
C PHE A 129 7.08 2.86 18.01
N SER A 130 6.60 4.10 18.08
CA SER A 130 6.21 4.77 19.32
C SER A 130 4.76 5.22 19.26
N GLY A 131 4.16 5.40 20.43
CA GLY A 131 2.81 5.94 20.55
C GLY A 131 2.73 7.37 20.00
N THR A 132 1.67 7.65 19.23
CA THR A 132 1.34 8.99 18.72
C THR A 132 -0.16 9.24 18.81
N ASN A 133 -0.53 10.50 18.98
CA ASN A 133 -1.95 10.92 19.05
C ASN A 133 -2.49 11.26 17.66
N THR A 134 -2.51 10.26 16.77
CA THR A 134 -2.86 10.41 15.36
C THR A 134 -4.06 9.56 14.94
N PHE A 135 -4.95 9.27 15.87
CA PHE A 135 -6.15 8.49 15.58
C PHE A 135 -7.31 9.39 15.13
N GLY A 136 -7.72 9.28 13.87
CA GLY A 136 -8.86 10.01 13.32
C GLY A 136 -8.59 11.50 13.12
N VAL A 137 -7.41 11.87 12.62
CA VAL A 137 -7.02 13.25 12.33
C VAL A 137 -6.66 13.44 10.87
N LEU A 138 -6.82 14.69 10.41
CA LEU A 138 -6.34 15.16 9.12
C LEU A 138 -5.14 16.07 9.36
N LEU A 139 -4.05 15.86 8.60
CA LEU A 139 -2.83 16.65 8.70
C LEU A 139 -2.35 17.10 7.31
N PRO A 140 -1.67 18.24 7.19
CA PRO A 140 -0.87 18.55 6.01
C PRO A 140 0.40 17.71 6.00
N LEU A 141 1.00 17.48 4.84
CA LEU A 141 2.27 16.74 4.71
C LEU A 141 3.47 17.71 4.69
N THR A 142 4.49 17.44 5.50
CA THR A 142 5.77 18.15 5.43
C THR A 142 6.71 17.41 4.47
N PHE A 143 6.83 17.90 3.25
CA PHE A 143 7.69 17.29 2.23
C PHE A 143 9.18 17.56 2.51
N THR A 144 10.01 16.53 2.30
CA THR A 144 11.47 16.62 2.33
C THR A 144 12.01 17.04 0.95
N ASP A 145 13.29 17.42 0.90
CA ASP A 145 13.94 17.71 -0.39
C ASP A 145 13.98 16.50 -1.33
N ASP A 146 14.10 15.30 -0.78
CA ASP A 146 14.11 14.04 -1.54
C ASP A 146 12.79 13.76 -2.28
N ALA A 147 11.68 14.39 -1.88
CA ALA A 147 10.37 14.17 -2.49
C ALA A 147 10.32 14.61 -3.95
N LYS A 148 11.00 15.71 -4.33
CA LYS A 148 10.99 16.26 -5.69
C LYS A 148 11.55 15.30 -6.72
N ASP A 149 12.61 14.56 -6.34
CA ASP A 149 13.31 13.63 -7.22
C ASP A 149 12.87 12.17 -6.97
N SER A 150 11.82 11.98 -6.17
CA SER A 150 11.28 10.64 -5.92
C SER A 150 10.54 10.09 -7.13
N ARG A 151 10.49 8.77 -7.26
CA ARG A 151 9.64 8.11 -8.26
C ARG A 151 8.17 8.42 -8.02
N MET A 152 7.78 8.51 -6.73
CA MET A 152 6.40 8.70 -6.32
C MET A 152 5.88 10.10 -6.66
N PHE A 153 6.57 11.16 -6.25
CA PHE A 153 6.03 12.53 -6.33
C PHE A 153 6.55 13.37 -7.49
N SER A 154 7.63 12.97 -8.17
CA SER A 154 8.22 13.76 -9.28
C SER A 154 7.27 14.03 -10.45
N ARG A 155 6.17 13.27 -10.56
CA ARG A 155 5.16 13.42 -11.62
C ARG A 155 3.82 13.95 -11.12
N PHE A 156 3.73 14.28 -9.83
CA PHE A 156 2.50 14.88 -9.30
C PHE A 156 2.38 16.30 -9.78
N PRO A 157 1.16 16.76 -10.09
CA PRO A 157 0.92 18.18 -10.36
C PRO A 157 1.35 19.04 -9.17
N ASP A 158 2.02 20.18 -9.45
CA ASP A 158 2.47 21.11 -8.41
C ASP A 158 1.33 21.59 -7.52
N GLU A 159 0.12 21.76 -8.09
CA GLU A 159 -1.09 22.12 -7.34
C GLU A 159 -1.41 21.08 -6.26
N ILE A 160 -1.32 19.79 -6.56
CA ILE A 160 -1.60 18.71 -5.59
C ILE A 160 -0.54 18.70 -4.48
N ILE A 161 0.73 18.85 -4.83
CA ILE A 161 1.82 18.95 -3.83
C ILE A 161 1.60 20.15 -2.92
N LYS A 162 1.23 21.31 -3.48
CA LYS A 162 0.92 22.51 -2.73
C LYS A 162 -0.26 22.32 -1.78
N ASP A 163 -1.34 21.70 -2.25
CA ASP A 163 -2.53 21.43 -1.45
C ASP A 163 -2.20 20.46 -0.31
N LEU A 164 -1.48 19.38 -0.58
CA LEU A 164 -1.01 18.43 0.45
C LEU A 164 -0.09 19.06 1.50
N THR A 165 0.67 20.09 1.11
CA THR A 165 1.57 20.82 2.01
C THR A 165 0.83 21.80 2.92
N ASN A 166 -0.22 22.44 2.40
CA ASN A 166 -0.85 23.58 3.08
C ASN A 166 -2.19 23.24 3.72
N GLU A 167 -2.85 22.16 3.29
CA GLU A 167 -4.17 21.78 3.76
C GLU A 167 -4.14 20.41 4.47
N PRO A 168 -4.99 20.20 5.48
CA PRO A 168 -5.08 18.94 6.22
C PRO A 168 -5.82 17.89 5.38
N LEU A 169 -5.15 17.32 4.38
CA LEU A 169 -5.74 16.37 3.43
C LEU A 169 -5.30 14.91 3.68
N SER A 170 -4.21 14.69 4.42
CA SER A 170 -3.75 13.34 4.72
C SER A 170 -4.48 12.79 5.95
N GLN A 171 -5.25 11.72 5.74
CA GLN A 171 -5.99 11.06 6.81
C GLN A 171 -5.09 10.12 7.59
N HIS A 172 -4.97 10.33 8.89
CA HIS A 172 -4.25 9.48 9.82
C HIS A 172 -5.24 8.75 10.74
N ASN A 173 -5.02 7.46 10.95
CA ASN A 173 -5.89 6.63 11.79
C ASN A 173 -5.07 5.52 12.47
N HIS A 174 -3.99 5.93 13.13
CA HIS A 174 -3.04 5.05 13.81
C HIS A 174 -2.67 5.60 15.19
N GLN A 175 -2.18 4.73 16.04
CA GLN A 175 -1.70 5.06 17.40
C GLN A 175 -0.20 4.75 17.57
N LEU A 176 0.40 4.15 16.55
CA LEU A 176 1.83 3.86 16.47
C LEU A 176 2.40 4.47 15.20
N SER A 177 3.53 5.12 15.31
CA SER A 177 4.25 5.73 14.20
C SER A 177 5.73 5.45 14.32
N LEU A 178 6.46 5.50 13.20
CA LEU A 178 7.90 5.45 13.18
C LEU A 178 8.47 6.86 13.44
N PRO A 179 9.01 7.15 14.64
CA PRO A 179 9.61 8.45 14.89
C PRO A 179 10.75 8.74 13.91
N LEU A 180 10.84 9.97 13.41
CA LEU A 180 11.94 10.38 12.52
C LEU A 180 13.31 10.19 13.18
N SER A 181 13.40 10.40 14.50
CA SER A 181 14.62 10.15 15.28
C SER A 181 15.02 8.68 15.29
N SER A 182 14.05 7.76 15.44
CA SER A 182 14.28 6.31 15.37
C SER A 182 14.70 5.88 13.96
N PHE A 183 14.05 6.40 12.92
CA PHE A 183 14.46 6.18 11.54
C PHE A 183 15.89 6.64 11.31
N ASN A 184 16.25 7.85 11.74
CA ASN A 184 17.57 8.44 11.54
C ASN A 184 18.67 7.73 12.33
N SER A 185 18.36 7.07 13.43
CA SER A 185 19.31 6.26 14.22
C SER A 185 19.49 4.84 13.69
N ASN A 186 18.59 4.36 12.82
CA ASN A 186 18.67 3.01 12.27
C ASN A 186 19.36 2.98 10.91
N GLU A 187 20.58 2.47 10.87
CA GLU A 187 21.39 2.42 9.64
C GLU A 187 20.78 1.55 8.53
N LYS A 188 20.02 0.50 8.87
CA LYS A 188 19.37 -0.35 7.85
C LYS A 188 18.24 0.42 7.16
N LEU A 189 17.40 1.11 7.95
CA LEU A 189 16.30 1.91 7.38
C LEU A 189 16.83 3.06 6.52
N LYS A 190 17.80 3.83 7.02
CA LYS A 190 18.43 4.95 6.29
C LYS A 190 19.09 4.53 4.98
N LYS A 191 19.75 3.38 4.96
CA LYS A 191 20.37 2.86 3.73
C LYS A 191 19.38 2.30 2.74
N PHE A 192 18.20 1.89 3.21
CA PHE A 192 17.20 1.26 2.36
C PHE A 192 16.15 2.24 1.84
N TYR A 193 15.68 3.16 2.70
CA TYR A 193 14.63 4.11 2.38
C TYR A 193 15.09 5.57 2.43
N LYS A 194 14.53 6.37 1.53
CA LYS A 194 14.43 7.82 1.68
C LYS A 194 13.06 8.20 2.23
N VAL A 195 13.03 9.19 3.13
CA VAL A 195 11.79 9.75 3.66
C VAL A 195 11.34 10.86 2.74
N LEU A 196 10.12 10.76 2.22
CA LEU A 196 9.57 11.74 1.27
C LEU A 196 8.76 12.84 1.96
N ASN A 197 8.10 12.51 3.07
CA ASN A 197 7.44 13.48 3.92
C ASN A 197 7.30 12.97 5.35
N THR A 198 7.08 13.90 6.26
CA THR A 198 6.86 13.66 7.69
C THR A 198 5.55 14.31 8.15
N ASN A 199 5.11 13.96 9.33
CA ASN A 199 4.07 14.63 10.10
C ASN A 199 4.46 14.70 11.57
N THR A 200 3.68 15.44 12.35
CA THR A 200 3.81 15.49 13.81
C THR A 200 2.43 15.47 14.47
N ASP A 201 2.36 14.91 15.65
CA ASP A 201 1.19 15.03 16.55
C ASP A 201 1.33 16.20 17.55
N GLY A 202 2.42 16.99 17.41
CA GLY A 202 2.78 18.09 18.31
C GLY A 202 3.89 17.71 19.29
N GLU A 203 4.13 16.43 19.54
CA GLU A 203 5.19 15.93 20.42
C GLU A 203 6.23 15.10 19.69
N VAL A 204 5.79 14.25 18.77
CA VAL A 204 6.63 13.33 17.99
C VAL A 204 6.52 13.64 16.50
N GLU A 205 7.65 13.97 15.87
CA GLU A 205 7.76 13.98 14.42
C GLU A 205 7.99 12.55 13.93
N PHE A 206 7.20 12.12 12.95
CA PHE A 206 7.22 10.75 12.44
C PHE A 206 7.24 10.69 10.91
N VAL A 207 7.75 9.58 10.42
CA VAL A 207 7.82 9.25 8.99
C VAL A 207 6.41 9.01 8.44
N SER A 208 6.04 9.71 7.37
CA SER A 208 4.72 9.58 6.75
C SER A 208 4.75 8.91 5.38
N THR A 209 5.82 9.07 4.61
CA THR A 209 5.99 8.37 3.33
C THR A 209 7.44 8.01 3.11
N VAL A 210 7.68 6.78 2.68
CA VAL A 210 8.99 6.27 2.31
C VAL A 210 9.00 5.67 0.91
N GLU A 211 10.15 5.75 0.27
CA GLU A 211 10.47 5.09 -1.00
C GLU A 211 11.85 4.44 -0.89
N ALA A 212 11.97 3.15 -1.22
CA ALA A 212 13.28 2.50 -1.21
C ALA A 212 14.17 3.06 -2.32
N TYR A 213 15.49 3.14 -2.07
CA TYR A 213 16.46 3.62 -3.07
C TYR A 213 16.52 2.71 -4.29
N ASP A 214 16.79 1.44 -4.05
CA ASP A 214 17.14 0.47 -5.11
C ASP A 214 16.00 -0.47 -5.50
N TYR A 215 14.89 -0.46 -4.75
CA TYR A 215 13.75 -1.37 -4.95
C TYR A 215 12.45 -0.61 -5.18
N PRO A 216 11.49 -1.16 -5.94
CA PRO A 216 10.17 -0.55 -6.10
C PRO A 216 9.29 -0.83 -4.86
N ILE A 217 9.75 -0.41 -3.69
CA ILE A 217 9.05 -0.56 -2.41
C ILE A 217 8.69 0.82 -1.87
N TYR A 218 7.41 1.02 -1.64
CA TYR A 218 6.78 2.29 -1.28
C TYR A 218 5.87 2.09 -0.09
N ALA A 219 5.84 3.03 0.83
CA ALA A 219 4.87 2.95 1.91
C ALA A 219 4.47 4.33 2.45
N VAL A 220 3.22 4.41 2.88
CA VAL A 220 2.61 5.60 3.48
C VAL A 220 2.01 5.28 4.85
N GLN A 221 2.17 6.18 5.83
CA GLN A 221 1.54 6.04 7.14
C GLN A 221 0.09 6.50 7.14
N TRP A 222 -0.23 7.45 6.30
CA TRP A 222 -1.56 8.01 6.06
C TRP A 222 -2.37 7.16 5.07
N HIS A 223 -3.64 7.53 4.86
CA HIS A 223 -4.59 6.75 4.08
C HIS A 223 -5.08 7.49 2.82
N PRO A 224 -4.27 7.56 1.74
CA PRO A 224 -4.69 8.22 0.50
C PRO A 224 -5.89 7.52 -0.17
N GLU A 225 -6.11 6.25 0.11
CA GLU A 225 -7.18 5.45 -0.47
C GLU A 225 -8.57 5.83 0.04
N LYS A 226 -8.66 6.49 1.21
CA LYS A 226 -9.95 6.74 1.86
C LYS A 226 -10.69 7.95 1.31
N ASN A 227 -9.99 8.98 0.87
CA ASN A 227 -10.59 10.25 0.49
C ASN A 227 -11.72 10.12 -0.56
N ALA A 228 -11.63 9.15 -1.46
CA ALA A 228 -12.63 8.93 -2.49
C ALA A 228 -13.71 7.91 -2.11
N PHE A 229 -13.52 7.08 -1.07
CA PHE A 229 -14.34 5.87 -0.88
C PHE A 229 -14.86 5.63 0.54
N GLU A 230 -14.41 6.36 1.56
CA GLU A 230 -14.85 6.21 2.96
C GLU A 230 -15.64 7.44 3.43
N TRP A 231 -16.88 7.25 3.82
CA TRP A 231 -17.82 8.33 4.14
C TRP A 231 -18.25 8.36 5.62
N SER A 232 -18.17 7.23 6.30
CA SER A 232 -18.68 7.06 7.67
C SER A 232 -17.76 7.61 8.76
N LYS A 233 -16.55 8.04 8.41
CA LYS A 233 -15.56 8.62 9.33
C LYS A 233 -15.52 10.13 9.18
N PRO A 234 -15.59 10.90 10.27
CA PRO A 234 -15.58 12.36 10.19
C PRO A 234 -14.24 12.95 9.74
N ALA A 235 -13.14 12.24 9.98
CA ALA A 235 -11.79 12.69 9.62
C ALA A 235 -11.32 12.09 8.29
N VAL A 236 -12.10 12.28 7.22
CA VAL A 236 -11.73 11.97 5.83
C VAL A 236 -12.03 13.18 4.99
N ALA A 237 -11.04 13.68 4.25
CA ALA A 237 -11.22 14.82 3.37
C ALA A 237 -11.84 14.38 2.04
N HIS A 238 -12.91 15.07 1.60
CA HIS A 238 -13.62 14.77 0.36
C HIS A 238 -13.56 15.90 -0.67
N CYS A 239 -12.76 16.93 -0.42
CA CYS A 239 -12.57 18.03 -1.36
C CYS A 239 -11.88 17.53 -2.64
N PRO A 240 -12.02 18.26 -3.76
CA PRO A 240 -11.44 17.84 -5.05
C PRO A 240 -9.96 17.48 -4.99
N SER A 241 -9.14 18.25 -4.26
CA SER A 241 -7.70 17.98 -4.12
C SER A 241 -7.41 16.68 -3.39
N ALA A 242 -8.17 16.36 -2.32
CA ALA A 242 -8.04 15.09 -1.60
C ALA A 242 -8.43 13.89 -2.49
N VAL A 243 -9.51 14.02 -3.25
CA VAL A 243 -9.96 12.96 -4.19
C VAL A 243 -8.94 12.79 -5.32
N ARG A 244 -8.42 13.89 -5.91
CA ARG A 244 -7.37 13.83 -6.93
C ARG A 244 -6.10 13.17 -6.39
N THR A 245 -5.74 13.43 -5.13
CA THR A 245 -4.62 12.74 -4.47
C THR A 245 -4.80 11.23 -4.46
N THR A 246 -6.00 10.72 -4.13
CA THR A 246 -6.30 9.28 -4.22
C THR A 246 -5.97 8.73 -5.61
N PHE A 247 -6.40 9.41 -6.66
CA PHE A 247 -6.19 8.95 -8.04
C PHE A 247 -4.72 8.99 -8.45
N HIS A 248 -3.97 10.05 -8.11
CA HIS A 248 -2.54 10.13 -8.42
C HIS A 248 -1.71 9.05 -7.70
N MET A 249 -2.02 8.79 -6.42
CA MET A 249 -1.34 7.73 -5.67
C MET A 249 -1.64 6.35 -6.26
N ALA A 250 -2.90 6.09 -6.65
CA ALA A 250 -3.30 4.85 -7.29
C ALA A 250 -2.64 4.67 -8.67
N GLU A 251 -2.66 5.73 -9.51
CA GLU A 251 -2.03 5.73 -10.83
C GLU A 251 -0.53 5.46 -10.73
N PHE A 252 0.14 6.08 -9.76
CA PHE A 252 1.56 5.83 -9.53
C PHE A 252 1.84 4.36 -9.25
N PHE A 253 1.18 3.76 -8.26
CA PHE A 253 1.47 2.36 -7.88
C PHE A 253 1.06 1.36 -8.97
N VAL A 254 -0.08 1.56 -9.60
CA VAL A 254 -0.49 0.72 -10.74
C VAL A 254 0.46 0.91 -11.93
N GLY A 255 0.98 2.11 -12.15
CA GLY A 255 2.05 2.39 -13.13
C GLY A 255 3.32 1.59 -12.87
N GLU A 256 3.69 1.42 -11.61
CA GLU A 256 4.80 0.54 -11.21
C GLU A 256 4.50 -0.93 -11.51
N ALA A 257 3.28 -1.39 -11.20
CA ALA A 257 2.85 -2.76 -11.49
C ALA A 257 2.83 -3.09 -13.00
N ARG A 258 2.60 -2.10 -13.86
CA ARG A 258 2.65 -2.25 -15.33
C ARG A 258 4.04 -2.58 -15.88
N LYS A 259 5.09 -2.47 -15.06
CA LYS A 259 6.46 -2.85 -15.42
C LYS A 259 6.75 -4.34 -15.18
N ASN A 260 5.87 -5.05 -14.48
CA ASN A 260 5.96 -6.49 -14.23
C ASN A 260 5.14 -7.28 -15.26
N PHE A 261 5.63 -8.46 -15.65
CA PHE A 261 5.03 -9.30 -16.70
C PHE A 261 4.63 -10.70 -16.20
N HIS A 262 4.54 -10.91 -14.89
CA HIS A 262 3.96 -12.13 -14.33
C HIS A 262 2.54 -12.32 -14.84
N ARG A 263 2.11 -13.56 -14.96
CA ARG A 263 0.77 -13.91 -15.42
C ARG A 263 0.34 -15.28 -14.88
N PHE A 264 -0.92 -15.49 -14.75
CA PHE A 264 -1.49 -16.80 -14.48
C PHE A 264 -1.18 -17.77 -15.63
N GLU A 265 -1.13 -19.07 -15.32
CA GLU A 265 -0.87 -20.12 -16.33
C GLU A 265 -1.99 -20.20 -17.37
N SER A 266 -3.23 -19.86 -16.96
CA SER A 266 -4.39 -19.82 -17.85
C SER A 266 -5.35 -18.67 -17.52
N GLU A 267 -6.16 -18.27 -18.50
CA GLU A 267 -7.24 -17.30 -18.29
C GLU A 267 -8.32 -17.82 -17.31
N GLU A 268 -8.48 -19.12 -17.21
CA GLU A 268 -9.42 -19.74 -16.28
C GLU A 268 -8.94 -19.59 -14.84
N GLU A 269 -7.65 -19.81 -14.57
CA GLU A 269 -7.05 -19.59 -13.25
C GLU A 269 -7.09 -18.11 -12.87
N GLU A 270 -6.77 -17.21 -13.81
CA GLU A 270 -6.88 -15.77 -13.61
C GLU A 270 -8.29 -15.39 -13.18
N ARG A 271 -9.32 -15.82 -13.93
CA ARG A 271 -10.72 -15.51 -13.61
C ARG A 271 -11.15 -16.02 -12.24
N LYS A 272 -10.73 -17.23 -11.86
CA LYS A 272 -11.02 -17.82 -10.53
C LYS A 272 -10.34 -17.08 -9.39
N ALA A 273 -9.18 -16.48 -9.61
CA ALA A 273 -8.42 -15.78 -8.60
C ALA A 273 -8.93 -14.36 -8.31
N LEU A 274 -9.58 -13.70 -9.28
CA LEU A 274 -9.97 -12.29 -9.17
C LEU A 274 -10.98 -12.03 -8.05
N ILE A 275 -10.87 -10.84 -7.46
CA ILE A 275 -11.80 -10.32 -6.42
C ILE A 275 -13.27 -10.31 -6.89
N TYR A 276 -13.52 -10.32 -8.19
CA TYR A 276 -14.86 -10.33 -8.79
C TYR A 276 -15.70 -11.58 -8.44
N ASN A 277 -15.06 -12.63 -7.92
CA ASN A 277 -15.78 -13.81 -7.40
C ASN A 277 -16.34 -13.62 -5.99
N TYR A 278 -16.14 -12.46 -5.38
CA TYR A 278 -16.57 -12.13 -4.03
C TYR A 278 -17.45 -10.88 -4.04
N SER A 279 -18.38 -10.80 -3.10
CA SER A 279 -19.24 -9.62 -2.91
C SER A 279 -18.85 -8.92 -1.60
N PRO A 280 -18.60 -7.61 -1.61
CA PRO A 280 -18.36 -6.87 -0.39
C PRO A 280 -19.68 -6.68 0.39
N VAL A 281 -19.56 -6.69 1.70
CA VAL A 281 -20.66 -6.43 2.63
C VAL A 281 -20.64 -4.97 3.04
N TYR A 282 -21.79 -4.28 3.01
CA TYR A 282 -21.91 -2.93 3.55
C TYR A 282 -21.87 -2.98 5.07
N THR A 283 -20.86 -2.34 5.67
CA THR A 283 -20.54 -2.44 7.10
C THR A 283 -20.52 -1.10 7.83
N ALA A 284 -20.77 0.01 7.14
CA ALA A 284 -20.70 1.36 7.69
C ALA A 284 -21.49 1.58 9.01
N PRO A 285 -22.73 1.06 9.15
CA PRO A 285 -23.51 1.23 10.38
C PRO A 285 -22.89 0.52 11.60
N VAL A 286 -22.03 -0.48 11.39
CA VAL A 286 -21.49 -1.33 12.47
C VAL A 286 -20.07 -0.94 12.86
N CYS A 287 -19.16 -0.76 11.87
CA CYS A 287 -17.74 -0.55 12.14
C CYS A 287 -17.16 0.74 11.53
N ARG A 288 -18.00 1.60 10.95
CA ARG A 288 -17.57 2.84 10.28
C ARG A 288 -16.55 2.61 9.17
N ILE A 289 -16.68 1.51 8.46
CA ILE A 289 -15.99 1.17 7.22
C ILE A 289 -17.08 0.87 6.19
N GLU A 290 -17.00 1.47 5.01
CA GLU A 290 -18.10 1.39 4.05
C GLU A 290 -18.39 -0.05 3.62
N GLN A 291 -17.39 -0.76 3.13
CA GLN A 291 -17.59 -2.11 2.63
C GLN A 291 -16.37 -2.99 2.92
N ILE A 292 -16.61 -4.25 3.25
CA ILE A 292 -15.58 -5.25 3.56
C ILE A 292 -15.84 -6.53 2.77
N TYR A 293 -14.81 -7.06 2.14
CA TYR A 293 -14.77 -8.43 1.63
C TYR A 293 -14.34 -9.37 2.76
N PHE A 294 -15.11 -10.43 3.00
CA PHE A 294 -14.80 -11.45 3.98
C PHE A 294 -14.51 -12.78 3.29
N PHE A 295 -13.46 -13.47 3.76
CA PHE A 295 -13.03 -14.76 3.25
C PHE A 295 -13.10 -15.83 4.35
N GLY A 296 -13.41 -17.07 3.95
CA GLY A 296 -13.44 -18.25 4.78
C GLY A 296 -12.49 -19.30 4.26
#